data_ea9264ccddd1d34afa19cf47e4c926d0
#
_entry.id   ea9264ccddd1d34afa19cf47e4c926d0
#
_cell.length_a   1.000
_cell.length_b   1.000
_cell.length_c   1.000
_cell.angle_alpha   90.00
_cell.angle_beta   90.00
_cell.angle_gamma   90.00
#
_symmetry.space_group_name_H-M   'P 1'
#
loop_
_entity.id
_entity.type
_entity.pdbx_description
1 polymer ?
#
loop_
_entity_poly.entity_id
_entity_poly.type
_entity_poly.pdbx_seq_one_letter_code
_entity_poly.pdbx_strand_id
1 'polypeptide(L)'
;MTTINLYFKQAWQLMKQNRFFSAVYIIGTGLAISMVMVLAVVYHIRTANIAPEVHRDRMAYMDQISYVYNEGNSTWNSGLGIRFVKEVIQTLKTPEAIAVTTAPFFQFFQGGEMFASVPGIDMQPKIMYMGCNPAFWQVYDFHFLYGKPFTESDFESGVRTVVLCRSMARQFFGKED
;
A
#
# COMPACT_ATOMS: atom_id res chain seq x y z
N MET A 1 -23.48 39.59 -33.48
CA MET A 1 -23.81 38.41 -32.66
C MET A 1 -23.06 37.25 -33.24
N THR A 2 -22.12 36.69 -32.50
CA THR A 2 -21.24 35.63 -32.97
C THR A 2 -22.04 34.34 -33.21
N THR A 3 -21.77 33.66 -34.31
CA THR A 3 -22.39 32.39 -34.75
C THR A 3 -22.47 31.34 -33.61
N ILE A 4 -21.51 31.36 -32.69
CA ILE A 4 -21.44 30.52 -31.50
C ILE A 4 -22.63 30.72 -30.55
N ASN A 5 -23.06 31.97 -30.33
CA ASN A 5 -24.22 32.26 -29.48
C ASN A 5 -25.53 31.73 -30.05
N LEU A 6 -25.64 31.66 -31.36
CA LEU A 6 -26.79 31.11 -32.06
C LEU A 6 -26.89 29.59 -31.85
N TYR A 7 -25.76 28.88 -32.03
CA TYR A 7 -25.71 27.44 -31.81
C TYR A 7 -25.99 27.05 -30.33
N PHE A 8 -25.48 27.84 -29.39
CA PHE A 8 -25.75 27.60 -27.97
C PHE A 8 -27.23 27.77 -27.64
N LYS A 9 -27.89 28.78 -28.22
CA LYS A 9 -29.31 29.03 -28.04
C LYS A 9 -30.19 27.93 -28.67
N GLN A 10 -29.81 27.43 -29.83
CA GLN A 10 -30.47 26.31 -30.48
C GLN A 10 -30.30 24.99 -29.67
N ALA A 11 -29.10 24.69 -29.21
CA ALA A 11 -28.83 23.51 -28.39
C ALA A 11 -29.65 23.57 -27.11
N TRP A 12 -29.73 24.71 -26.44
CA TRP A 12 -30.53 24.92 -25.23
C TRP A 12 -32.03 24.70 -25.48
N GLN A 13 -32.57 25.15 -26.62
CA GLN A 13 -33.95 24.92 -26.98
C GLN A 13 -34.24 23.43 -27.25
N LEU A 14 -33.36 22.73 -27.95
CA LEU A 14 -33.46 21.29 -28.22
C LEU A 14 -33.45 20.48 -26.89
N MET A 15 -32.60 20.88 -25.98
CA MET A 15 -32.57 20.24 -24.63
C MET A 15 -33.88 20.42 -23.86
N LYS A 16 -34.49 21.60 -23.96
CA LYS A 16 -35.81 21.86 -23.33
C LYS A 16 -36.95 21.10 -23.98
N GLN A 17 -36.90 20.89 -25.28
CA GLN A 17 -37.95 20.15 -26.01
C GLN A 17 -37.91 18.64 -25.66
N ASN A 18 -36.71 18.07 -25.51
CA ASN A 18 -36.52 16.64 -25.25
C ASN A 18 -35.87 16.40 -23.90
N ARG A 19 -36.53 16.79 -22.83
CA ARG A 19 -35.99 16.77 -21.46
C ARG A 19 -35.50 15.38 -21.02
N PHE A 20 -36.25 14.32 -21.35
CA PHE A 20 -35.90 12.97 -20.98
C PHE A 20 -34.60 12.52 -21.65
N PHE A 21 -34.50 12.65 -22.96
CA PHE A 21 -33.29 12.28 -23.71
C PHE A 21 -32.08 13.12 -23.29
N SER A 22 -32.27 14.43 -23.10
CA SER A 22 -31.21 15.31 -22.61
C SER A 22 -30.69 14.92 -21.25
N ALA A 23 -31.60 14.55 -20.32
CA ALA A 23 -31.22 14.07 -19.00
C ALA A 23 -30.41 12.75 -19.11
N VAL A 24 -30.84 11.80 -19.92
CA VAL A 24 -30.12 10.53 -20.14
C VAL A 24 -28.72 10.80 -20.72
N TYR A 25 -28.60 11.70 -21.70
CA TYR A 25 -27.29 12.07 -22.26
C TYR A 25 -26.37 12.73 -21.23
N ILE A 26 -26.87 13.68 -20.46
CA ILE A 26 -26.07 14.39 -19.44
C ILE A 26 -25.62 13.43 -18.36
N ILE A 27 -26.52 12.58 -17.84
CA ILE A 27 -26.17 11.60 -16.82
C ILE A 27 -25.21 10.56 -17.38
N GLY A 28 -25.46 10.03 -18.57
CA GLY A 28 -24.61 9.03 -19.21
C GLY A 28 -23.21 9.52 -19.49
N THR A 29 -23.07 10.72 -20.07
CA THR A 29 -21.75 11.34 -20.31
C THR A 29 -21.05 11.71 -19.03
N GLY A 30 -21.77 12.25 -18.04
CA GLY A 30 -21.21 12.57 -16.73
C GLY A 30 -20.68 11.31 -16.01
N LEU A 31 -21.44 10.22 -16.06
CA LEU A 31 -21.02 8.94 -15.47
C LEU A 31 -19.81 8.35 -16.21
N ALA A 32 -19.80 8.40 -17.54
CA ALA A 32 -18.67 7.92 -18.33
C ALA A 32 -17.38 8.70 -18.01
N ILE A 33 -17.46 10.03 -17.97
CA ILE A 33 -16.31 10.88 -17.62
C ILE A 33 -15.83 10.58 -16.20
N SER A 34 -16.76 10.49 -15.24
CA SER A 34 -16.42 10.17 -13.84
C SER A 34 -15.70 8.83 -13.72
N MET A 35 -16.16 7.81 -14.44
CA MET A 35 -15.54 6.49 -14.45
C MET A 35 -14.12 6.53 -15.02
N VAL A 36 -13.91 7.23 -16.12
CA VAL A 36 -12.56 7.41 -16.71
C VAL A 36 -11.64 8.16 -15.75
N MET A 37 -12.13 9.21 -15.08
CA MET A 37 -11.35 9.94 -14.09
C MET A 37 -10.95 9.06 -12.90
N VAL A 38 -11.89 8.26 -12.37
CA VAL A 38 -11.59 7.31 -11.29
C VAL A 38 -10.53 6.31 -11.70
N LEU A 39 -10.64 5.73 -12.90
CA LEU A 39 -9.64 4.80 -13.43
C LEU A 39 -8.27 5.47 -13.60
N ALA A 40 -8.23 6.70 -14.10
CA ALA A 40 -6.99 7.47 -14.24
C ALA A 40 -6.33 7.76 -12.88
N VAL A 41 -7.12 8.14 -11.88
CA VAL A 41 -6.63 8.37 -10.51
C VAL A 41 -6.11 7.07 -9.88
N VAL A 42 -6.86 5.98 -9.99
CA VAL A 42 -6.43 4.66 -9.47
C VAL A 42 -5.15 4.20 -10.16
N TYR A 43 -5.06 4.36 -11.48
CA TYR A 43 -3.84 4.03 -12.23
C TYR A 43 -2.67 4.88 -11.76
N HIS A 44 -2.87 6.19 -11.63
CA HIS A 44 -1.83 7.10 -11.14
C HIS A 44 -1.33 6.71 -9.73
N ILE A 45 -2.25 6.46 -8.79
CA ILE A 45 -1.89 6.05 -7.42
C ILE A 45 -1.10 4.73 -7.42
N ARG A 46 -1.43 3.80 -8.34
CA ARG A 46 -0.75 2.50 -8.42
C ARG A 46 0.61 2.54 -9.09
N THR A 47 0.87 3.53 -9.95
CA THR A 47 2.10 3.60 -10.75
C THR A 47 3.04 4.73 -10.36
N ALA A 48 2.53 5.76 -9.69
CA ALA A 48 3.34 6.91 -9.32
C ALA A 48 4.30 6.59 -8.16
N ASN A 49 5.48 7.16 -8.23
CA ASN A 49 6.48 7.13 -7.19
C ASN A 49 6.08 8.10 -6.07
N ILE A 50 5.33 7.60 -5.10
CA ILE A 50 4.80 8.39 -3.98
C ILE A 50 5.32 7.79 -2.68
N ALA A 51 5.79 8.64 -1.75
CA ALA A 51 6.23 8.18 -0.44
C ALA A 51 5.17 7.29 0.24
N PRO A 52 5.55 6.16 0.87
CA PRO A 52 6.93 5.74 1.12
C PRO A 52 7.60 4.98 -0.05
N GLU A 53 6.90 4.69 -1.15
CA GLU A 53 7.41 3.92 -2.29
C GLU A 53 7.91 4.85 -3.41
N VAL A 54 8.96 5.60 -3.12
CA VAL A 54 9.53 6.60 -4.05
C VAL A 54 10.20 5.99 -5.28
N HIS A 55 10.46 4.68 -5.27
CA HIS A 55 11.12 3.94 -6.34
C HIS A 55 10.24 2.82 -6.90
N ARG A 56 8.93 2.99 -6.86
CA ARG A 56 7.96 1.96 -7.29
C ARG A 56 8.19 1.48 -8.72
N ASP A 57 8.65 2.34 -9.60
CA ASP A 57 9.02 2.03 -10.99
C ASP A 57 10.18 1.00 -11.12
N ARG A 58 10.99 0.85 -10.07
CA ARG A 58 12.11 -0.09 -10.00
C ARG A 58 11.92 -1.20 -8.96
N MET A 59 10.78 -1.23 -8.27
CA MET A 59 10.48 -2.22 -7.25
C MET A 59 9.82 -3.46 -7.86
N ALA A 60 10.25 -4.62 -7.39
CA ALA A 60 9.59 -5.89 -7.66
C ALA A 60 9.08 -6.48 -6.35
N TYR A 61 7.82 -6.88 -6.34
CA TYR A 61 7.18 -7.51 -5.17
C TYR A 61 7.09 -9.00 -5.39
N MET A 62 7.48 -9.76 -4.39
CA MET A 62 7.38 -11.22 -4.39
C MET A 62 6.61 -11.66 -3.14
N ASP A 63 5.35 -11.92 -3.31
CA ASP A 63 4.41 -12.28 -2.23
C ASP A 63 3.92 -13.72 -2.32
N GLN A 64 4.08 -14.34 -3.47
CA GLN A 64 3.61 -15.70 -3.72
C GLN A 64 4.66 -16.52 -4.44
N ILE A 65 4.69 -17.81 -4.13
CA ILE A 65 5.47 -18.80 -4.85
C ILE A 65 4.57 -20.00 -5.19
N SER A 66 4.65 -20.46 -6.43
CA SER A 66 4.03 -21.72 -6.83
C SER A 66 5.11 -22.69 -7.29
N TYR A 67 5.05 -23.91 -6.81
CA TYR A 67 5.89 -24.99 -7.35
C TYR A 67 5.01 -26.02 -8.06
N VAL A 68 5.51 -26.44 -9.21
CA VAL A 68 4.92 -27.54 -9.96
C VAL A 68 5.78 -28.76 -9.68
N TYR A 69 5.20 -29.78 -9.06
CA TYR A 69 5.85 -31.06 -8.88
C TYR A 69 4.93 -32.16 -9.41
N ASN A 70 5.52 -33.18 -10.00
CA ASN A 70 4.84 -34.33 -10.60
C ASN A 70 3.64 -33.99 -11.50
N GLU A 71 3.92 -33.90 -12.80
CA GLU A 71 2.94 -33.91 -13.90
C GLU A 71 1.61 -33.17 -13.63
N GLY A 72 1.68 -31.89 -13.34
CA GLY A 72 0.50 -31.02 -13.33
C GLY A 72 -0.08 -30.68 -11.95
N ASN A 73 0.44 -31.20 -10.85
CA ASN A 73 0.06 -30.75 -9.52
C ASN A 73 0.86 -29.51 -9.13
N SER A 74 0.17 -28.37 -9.02
CA SER A 74 0.76 -27.12 -8.53
C SER A 74 0.24 -26.81 -7.14
N THR A 75 1.13 -26.46 -6.23
CA THR A 75 0.77 -25.96 -4.90
C THR A 75 1.01 -24.46 -4.85
N TRP A 76 0.01 -23.73 -4.44
CA TRP A 76 0.09 -22.30 -4.20
C TRP A 76 0.38 -22.06 -2.72
N ASN A 77 1.44 -21.31 -2.43
CA ASN A 77 1.72 -20.84 -1.09
C ASN A 77 1.75 -19.31 -1.10
N SER A 78 0.99 -18.70 -0.21
CA SER A 78 1.12 -17.29 0.09
C SER A 78 2.28 -17.08 1.06
N GLY A 79 3.21 -16.23 0.67
CA GLY A 79 4.42 -15.96 1.43
C GLY A 79 5.57 -16.92 1.09
N LEU A 80 6.76 -16.40 1.25
CA LEU A 80 8.01 -17.14 1.01
C LEU A 80 8.51 -17.75 2.31
N GLY A 81 8.89 -19.03 2.26
CA GLY A 81 9.55 -19.66 3.39
C GLY A 81 10.87 -18.95 3.73
N ILE A 82 11.14 -18.71 5.02
CA ILE A 82 12.33 -17.95 5.47
C ILE A 82 13.65 -18.58 4.95
N ARG A 83 13.67 -19.89 4.81
CA ARG A 83 14.82 -20.61 4.25
C ARG A 83 15.05 -20.25 2.78
N PHE A 84 13.99 -20.23 1.98
CA PHE A 84 14.05 -19.83 0.58
C PHE A 84 14.52 -18.37 0.44
N VAL A 85 14.01 -17.47 1.27
CA VAL A 85 14.43 -16.08 1.29
C VAL A 85 15.94 -15.97 1.56
N LYS A 86 16.44 -16.66 2.58
CA LYS A 86 17.85 -16.61 2.97
C LYS A 86 18.79 -17.26 1.96
N GLU A 87 18.43 -18.44 1.46
CA GLU A 87 19.30 -19.25 0.61
C GLU A 87 19.24 -18.87 -0.86
N VAL A 88 18.13 -18.28 -1.32
CA VAL A 88 17.94 -17.95 -2.74
C VAL A 88 17.82 -16.44 -2.94
N ILE A 89 16.84 -15.80 -2.30
CA ILE A 89 16.53 -14.41 -2.60
C ILE A 89 17.65 -13.46 -2.15
N GLN A 90 18.18 -13.63 -0.93
CA GLN A 90 19.25 -12.78 -0.41
C GLN A 90 20.61 -13.00 -1.09
N THR A 91 20.76 -14.06 -1.86
CA THR A 91 21.99 -14.30 -2.64
C THR A 91 21.98 -13.66 -4.02
N LEU A 92 20.85 -13.10 -4.46
CA LEU A 92 20.72 -12.40 -5.72
C LEU A 92 21.60 -11.15 -5.73
N LYS A 93 22.36 -10.96 -6.80
CA LYS A 93 23.27 -9.81 -6.98
C LYS A 93 22.66 -8.67 -7.79
N THR A 94 21.54 -8.92 -8.45
CA THR A 94 20.86 -7.94 -9.33
C THR A 94 20.11 -6.86 -8.55
N PRO A 95 19.38 -7.19 -7.47
CA PRO A 95 18.71 -6.17 -6.68
C PRO A 95 19.70 -5.31 -5.91
N GLU A 96 19.47 -4.01 -5.87
CA GLU A 96 20.26 -3.04 -5.09
C GLU A 96 20.02 -3.22 -3.58
N ALA A 97 18.77 -3.49 -3.18
CA ALA A 97 18.37 -3.79 -1.82
C ALA A 97 17.21 -4.80 -1.81
N ILE A 98 17.17 -5.66 -0.80
CA ILE A 98 16.13 -6.67 -0.64
C ILE A 98 15.46 -6.46 0.72
N ALA A 99 14.28 -5.84 0.70
CA ALA A 99 13.43 -5.71 1.88
C ALA A 99 12.66 -7.02 2.11
N VAL A 100 12.84 -7.59 3.28
CA VAL A 100 12.11 -8.78 3.73
C VAL A 100 11.15 -8.37 4.82
N THR A 101 9.87 -8.66 4.62
CA THR A 101 8.84 -8.35 5.60
C THR A 101 8.07 -9.60 5.99
N THR A 102 7.67 -9.68 7.26
CA THR A 102 6.67 -10.66 7.67
C THR A 102 5.29 -10.10 7.39
N ALA A 103 4.50 -10.80 6.58
CA ALA A 103 3.19 -10.32 6.21
C ALA A 103 2.28 -10.18 7.44
N PRO A 104 1.64 -9.03 7.66
CA PRO A 104 0.59 -8.89 8.67
C PRO A 104 -0.63 -9.79 8.38
N PHE A 105 -0.68 -10.34 7.17
CA PHE A 105 -1.70 -11.26 6.68
C PHE A 105 -1.90 -12.51 7.54
N PHE A 106 -0.83 -13.08 8.09
CA PHE A 106 -0.94 -14.23 8.99
C PHE A 106 -1.69 -13.90 10.29
N GLN A 107 -1.56 -12.68 10.77
CA GLN A 107 -2.28 -12.24 11.97
C GLN A 107 -3.78 -12.10 11.71
N PHE A 108 -4.14 -11.65 10.50
CA PHE A 108 -5.53 -11.48 10.10
C PHE A 108 -6.26 -12.83 9.92
N PHE A 109 -5.58 -13.84 9.37
CA PHE A 109 -6.19 -15.15 9.11
C PHE A 109 -6.22 -16.07 10.32
N GLN A 110 -5.31 -15.93 11.28
CA GLN A 110 -5.35 -16.73 12.49
C GLN A 110 -6.36 -16.21 13.53
N GLY A 111 -7.06 -15.12 13.25
CA GLY A 111 -8.09 -14.57 14.13
C GLY A 111 -7.56 -14.11 15.50
N GLY A 112 -6.24 -14.08 15.68
CA GLY A 112 -5.59 -13.64 16.89
C GLY A 112 -5.54 -12.12 16.96
N GLU A 113 -6.32 -11.52 17.85
CA GLU A 113 -6.12 -10.12 18.24
C GLU A 113 -4.86 -10.03 19.08
N MET A 114 -3.91 -9.21 18.64
CA MET A 114 -2.71 -8.93 19.41
C MET A 114 -2.87 -7.61 20.16
N PHE A 115 -2.55 -7.67 21.44
CA PHE A 115 -2.59 -6.51 22.31
C PHE A 115 -1.17 -6.21 22.79
N ALA A 116 -0.80 -4.94 22.78
CA ALA A 116 0.46 -4.52 23.37
C ALA A 116 0.23 -4.12 24.82
N SER A 117 1.15 -4.54 25.69
CA SER A 117 1.18 -4.12 27.08
C SER A 117 2.46 -3.33 27.33
N VAL A 118 2.31 -2.15 27.91
CA VAL A 118 3.43 -1.31 28.33
C VAL A 118 3.43 -1.23 29.83
N PRO A 119 4.55 -1.53 30.52
CA PRO A 119 4.62 -1.42 31.97
C PRO A 119 4.24 -0.02 32.46
N GLY A 120 3.31 0.05 33.41
CA GLY A 120 2.80 1.30 33.97
C GLY A 120 1.67 1.97 33.19
N ILE A 121 1.19 1.36 32.11
CA ILE A 121 0.03 1.83 31.34
C ILE A 121 -1.05 0.75 31.40
N ASP A 122 -2.21 1.10 31.94
CA ASP A 122 -3.34 0.17 32.15
C ASP A 122 -4.07 -0.19 30.83
N MET A 123 -3.71 0.48 29.73
CA MET A 123 -4.32 0.28 28.41
C MET A 123 -3.57 -0.79 27.63
N GLN A 124 -4.33 -1.72 27.06
CA GLN A 124 -3.82 -2.74 26.14
C GLN A 124 -4.42 -2.51 24.74
N PRO A 125 -3.87 -1.58 23.95
CA PRO A 125 -4.39 -1.32 22.62
C PRO A 125 -4.16 -2.51 21.70
N LYS A 126 -5.11 -2.74 20.82
CA LYS A 126 -4.98 -3.68 19.72
C LYS A 126 -3.91 -3.18 18.76
N ILE A 127 -2.94 -4.02 18.46
CA ILE A 127 -1.85 -3.69 17.57
C ILE A 127 -1.83 -4.59 16.33
N MET A 128 -1.32 -4.03 15.27
CA MET A 128 -0.87 -4.77 14.08
C MET A 128 0.62 -4.49 13.92
N TYR A 129 1.43 -5.54 13.82
CA TYR A 129 2.86 -5.37 13.64
C TYR A 129 3.36 -6.11 12.40
N MET A 130 4.44 -5.63 11.85
CA MET A 130 5.16 -6.23 10.75
C MET A 130 6.63 -6.31 11.14
N GLY A 131 7.22 -7.49 11.05
CA GLY A 131 8.67 -7.62 11.16
C GLY A 131 9.31 -7.28 9.81
N CYS A 132 10.45 -6.59 9.85
CA CYS A 132 11.22 -6.28 8.64
C CYS A 132 12.71 -6.34 8.93
N ASN A 133 13.50 -6.50 7.86
CA ASN A 133 14.95 -6.39 7.92
C ASN A 133 15.38 -4.91 7.74
N PRO A 134 16.62 -4.52 8.05
CA PRO A 134 17.11 -3.14 7.92
C PRO A 134 17.03 -2.57 6.50
N ALA A 135 17.16 -3.41 5.47
CA ALA A 135 17.03 -2.99 4.08
C ALA A 135 15.63 -2.42 3.75
N PHE A 136 14.62 -2.71 4.57
CA PHE A 136 13.30 -2.13 4.44
C PHE A 136 13.35 -0.59 4.45
N TRP A 137 14.17 0.00 5.29
CA TRP A 137 14.33 1.46 5.39
C TRP A 137 15.10 2.10 4.23
N GLN A 138 15.81 1.30 3.44
CA GLN A 138 16.47 1.73 2.20
C GLN A 138 15.50 1.69 1.00
N VAL A 139 14.62 0.68 1.00
CA VAL A 139 13.64 0.49 -0.08
C VAL A 139 12.47 1.46 0.05
N TYR A 140 12.04 1.73 1.29
CA TYR A 140 10.91 2.61 1.58
C TYR A 140 11.39 3.89 2.25
N ASP A 141 11.00 5.04 1.72
CA ASP A 141 11.31 6.36 2.26
C ASP A 141 10.28 6.78 3.31
N PHE A 142 10.54 6.43 4.57
CA PHE A 142 9.75 6.85 5.71
C PHE A 142 10.35 8.08 6.38
N HIS A 143 9.50 9.06 6.66
CA HIS A 143 9.89 10.21 7.47
C HIS A 143 9.81 9.86 8.96
N PHE A 144 10.96 9.87 9.63
CA PHE A 144 11.05 9.66 11.08
C PHE A 144 10.83 11.00 11.78
N LEU A 145 9.82 11.07 12.64
CA LEU A 145 9.56 12.24 13.47
C LEU A 145 10.56 12.32 14.62
N TYR A 146 10.86 11.17 15.23
CA TYR A 146 11.80 11.03 16.34
C TYR A 146 12.64 9.77 16.13
N GLY A 147 13.89 9.80 16.60
CA GLY A 147 14.79 8.67 16.49
C GLY A 147 15.32 8.43 15.07
N LYS A 148 15.67 7.19 14.80
CA LYS A 148 16.24 6.75 13.53
C LYS A 148 15.84 5.31 13.24
N PRO A 149 15.89 4.88 11.97
CA PRO A 149 15.69 3.48 11.63
C PRO A 149 16.77 2.60 12.30
N PHE A 150 16.42 1.36 12.61
CA PHE A 150 17.40 0.39 13.08
C PHE A 150 18.34 -0.02 11.94
N THR A 151 19.59 -0.26 12.30
CA THR A 151 20.67 -0.58 11.37
C THR A 151 20.91 -2.09 11.31
N GLU A 152 21.76 -2.53 10.36
CA GLU A 152 22.21 -3.92 10.29
C GLU A 152 22.91 -4.36 11.58
N SER A 153 23.73 -3.49 12.17
CA SER A 153 24.39 -3.75 13.45
C SER A 153 23.41 -3.96 14.61
N ASP A 154 22.31 -3.19 14.63
CA ASP A 154 21.25 -3.39 15.64
C ASP A 154 20.56 -4.72 15.43
N PHE A 155 20.31 -5.09 14.18
CA PHE A 155 19.66 -6.35 13.82
C PHE A 155 20.53 -7.57 14.13
N GLU A 156 21.82 -7.52 13.81
CA GLU A 156 22.78 -8.60 14.11
C GLU A 156 23.06 -8.76 15.59
N SER A 157 23.03 -7.67 16.38
CA SER A 157 23.19 -7.69 17.82
C SER A 157 22.04 -8.38 18.55
N GLY A 158 20.94 -8.67 17.87
CA GLY A 158 19.76 -9.31 18.44
C GLY A 158 18.92 -8.39 19.34
N VAL A 159 19.19 -7.08 19.34
CA VAL A 159 18.39 -6.10 20.07
C VAL A 159 17.00 -6.01 19.42
N ARG A 160 15.98 -6.19 20.25
CA ARG A 160 14.58 -6.06 19.79
C ARG A 160 14.22 -4.58 19.72
N THR A 161 14.29 -4.02 18.51
CA THR A 161 13.91 -2.65 18.23
C THR A 161 12.50 -2.60 17.65
N VAL A 162 11.76 -1.56 17.99
CA VAL A 162 10.40 -1.32 17.50
C VAL A 162 10.31 0.10 16.96
N VAL A 163 9.72 0.26 15.79
CA VAL A 163 9.35 1.55 15.23
C VAL A 163 7.83 1.67 15.33
N LEU A 164 7.36 2.72 15.97
CA LEU A 164 5.94 2.99 16.18
C LEU A 164 5.46 4.02 15.17
N CYS A 165 4.28 3.81 14.62
CA CYS A 165 3.61 4.88 13.88
C CYS A 165 3.09 5.96 14.85
N ARG A 166 2.93 7.19 14.36
CA ARG A 166 2.51 8.36 15.15
C ARG A 166 1.24 8.11 15.98
N SER A 167 0.24 7.46 15.39
CA SER A 167 -1.02 7.15 16.08
C SER A 167 -0.81 6.21 17.27
N MET A 168 0.07 5.23 17.12
CA MET A 168 0.38 4.27 18.18
C MET A 168 1.22 4.93 19.27
N ALA A 169 2.20 5.76 18.90
CA ALA A 169 3.00 6.52 19.87
C ALA A 169 2.12 7.43 20.74
N ARG A 170 1.16 8.13 20.14
CA ARG A 170 0.16 8.92 20.89
C ARG A 170 -0.68 8.07 21.84
N GLN A 171 -1.08 6.88 21.40
CA GLN A 171 -1.91 5.99 22.18
C GLN A 171 -1.16 5.44 23.41
N PHE A 172 0.13 5.15 23.28
CA PHE A 172 0.96 4.61 24.36
C PHE A 172 1.48 5.69 25.31
N PHE A 173 1.90 6.84 24.77
CA PHE A 173 2.62 7.84 25.55
C PHE A 173 1.83 9.12 25.78
N GLY A 174 0.64 9.26 25.20
CA GLY A 174 -0.29 10.37 25.40
C GLY A 174 0.12 11.71 24.81
N LYS A 175 1.38 11.89 24.46
CA LYS A 175 1.94 13.10 23.83
C LYS A 175 2.92 12.75 22.71
N GLU A 176 3.20 13.72 21.86
CA GLU A 176 4.16 13.60 20.74
C GLU A 176 5.62 13.95 21.15
N ASP A 177 5.85 14.21 22.45
CA ASP A 177 7.17 14.59 22.95
C ASP A 177 7.94 13.38 23.49
#